data_5ed4ef09913dbcbc6a7b87db8a935cb8
#
_entry.id   5ed4ef09913dbcbc6a7b87db8a935cb8
#
_cell.length_a   1.000
_cell.length_b   1.000
_cell.length_c   1.000
_cell.angle_alpha   90.00
_cell.angle_beta   90.00
_cell.angle_gamma   90.00
#
_symmetry.space_group_name_H-M   'P 1'
#
loop_
_entity.id
_entity.type
_entity.pdbx_description
1 polymer ?
#
loop_
_entity_poly.entity_id
_entity_poly.type
_entity_poly.pdbx_seq_one_letter_code
_entity_poly.pdbx_strand_id
1 'polypeptide(L)'
;NLILNAPEYYSKRTLKERQFELDAMMDQQMFGYYLTMAQQTLINSFEEIEERLIVANEKGWEGLMIRKNTTYKGKRSPDLLKIKTMYDAEYTVISTTNAVQRVIVEGKEIEEDMLKKVTIEHKGNTVDVGSGFSQKQRRYYFQNPNEIIGKQICVQFFEESQNMAGAIYETTRDI
;
A
#
# COMPACT_ATOMS: atom_id res chain seq x y z
N ASN A 1 8.06 4.27 22.87
CA ASN A 1 7.55 2.96 22.43
C ASN A 1 7.69 1.97 23.58
N LEU A 2 6.57 1.56 24.21
CA LEU A 2 6.52 0.66 25.36
C LEU A 2 7.21 -0.68 25.09
N ILE A 3 7.11 -1.18 23.86
CA ILE A 3 7.71 -2.47 23.47
C ILE A 3 9.23 -2.44 23.46
N LEU A 4 9.83 -1.31 23.11
CA LEU A 4 11.30 -1.19 23.12
C LEU A 4 11.89 -1.25 24.53
N ASN A 5 11.15 -0.74 25.51
CA ASN A 5 11.61 -0.70 26.91
C ASN A 5 11.39 -2.02 27.67
N ALA A 6 10.34 -2.77 27.33
CA ALA A 6 9.98 -4.03 27.96
C ALA A 6 9.33 -5.00 26.95
N PRO A 7 10.08 -5.49 25.95
CA PRO A 7 9.52 -6.23 24.82
C PRO A 7 8.80 -7.52 25.24
N GLU A 8 9.30 -8.25 26.19
CA GLU A 8 8.69 -9.50 26.64
C GLU A 8 7.35 -9.29 27.36
N TYR A 9 7.24 -8.20 28.07
CA TYR A 9 6.04 -7.85 28.82
C TYR A 9 4.95 -7.29 27.91
N TYR A 10 5.26 -6.28 27.10
CA TYR A 10 4.29 -5.59 26.28
C TYR A 10 3.92 -6.34 25.00
N SER A 11 4.80 -7.19 24.48
CA SER A 11 4.48 -7.98 23.28
C SER A 11 3.40 -9.04 23.52
N LYS A 12 3.24 -9.52 24.75
CA LYS A 12 2.21 -10.49 25.14
C LYS A 12 0.83 -9.86 25.37
N ARG A 13 0.76 -8.54 25.53
CA ARG A 13 -0.49 -7.82 25.77
C ARG A 13 -1.22 -7.48 24.48
N THR A 14 -2.53 -7.46 24.56
CA THR A 14 -3.41 -7.02 23.47
C THR A 14 -3.21 -5.52 23.18
N LEU A 15 -3.69 -5.06 22.02
CA LEU A 15 -3.64 -3.65 21.66
C LEU A 15 -4.33 -2.78 22.72
N LYS A 16 -5.53 -3.17 23.15
CA LYS A 16 -6.33 -2.42 24.15
C LYS A 16 -5.61 -2.31 25.51
N GLU A 17 -4.97 -3.36 25.96
CA GLU A 17 -4.19 -3.33 27.22
C GLU A 17 -2.99 -2.39 27.12
N ARG A 18 -2.28 -2.41 25.98
CA ARG A 18 -1.15 -1.50 25.75
C ARG A 18 -1.58 -0.03 25.64
N GLN A 19 -2.75 0.22 25.05
CA GLN A 19 -3.31 1.57 24.99
C GLN A 19 -3.67 2.09 26.37
N PHE A 20 -4.37 1.29 27.16
CA PHE A 20 -4.74 1.66 28.52
C PHE A 20 -3.52 2.06 29.37
N GLU A 21 -2.41 1.32 29.28
CA GLU A 21 -1.19 1.66 29.97
C GLU A 21 -0.53 2.93 29.45
N LEU A 22 -0.56 3.11 28.12
CA LEU A 22 0.00 4.32 27.50
C LEU A 22 -0.82 5.57 27.91
N ASP A 23 -2.15 5.47 27.95
CA ASP A 23 -3.03 6.56 28.43
C ASP A 23 -2.70 6.93 29.88
N ALA A 24 -2.57 5.93 30.76
CA ALA A 24 -2.20 6.16 32.16
C ALA A 24 -0.79 6.81 32.33
N MET A 25 0.15 6.47 31.45
CA MET A 25 1.48 7.12 31.44
C MET A 25 1.40 8.57 30.95
N MET A 26 0.57 8.85 29.95
CA MET A 26 0.40 10.20 29.41
C MET A 26 -0.24 11.14 30.44
N ASP A 27 -1.21 10.67 31.23
CA ASP A 27 -1.88 11.45 32.28
C ASP A 27 -0.96 11.80 33.44
N GLN A 28 0.05 10.97 33.72
CA GLN A 28 0.98 11.16 34.84
C GLN A 28 2.15 12.11 34.55
N GLN A 29 2.40 12.46 33.30
CA GLN A 29 3.56 13.24 32.91
C GLN A 29 3.15 14.40 31.99
N MET A 30 3.83 15.54 32.15
CA MET A 30 3.61 16.76 31.35
C MET A 30 4.04 16.59 29.85
N PHE A 31 3.74 15.45 29.26
CA PHE A 31 4.07 15.19 27.84
C PHE A 31 3.10 15.86 26.86
N GLY A 32 1.95 16.38 27.31
CA GLY A 32 0.88 16.88 26.47
C GLY A 32 1.24 18.03 25.52
N TYR A 33 2.40 18.65 25.70
CA TYR A 33 2.87 19.70 24.78
C TYR A 33 3.54 19.13 23.51
N TYR A 34 4.22 18.00 23.61
CA TYR A 34 4.99 17.42 22.51
C TYR A 34 4.47 16.06 22.00
N LEU A 35 3.60 15.42 22.76
CA LEU A 35 3.09 14.10 22.47
C LEU A 35 1.56 14.12 22.46
N THR A 36 0.97 13.52 21.45
CA THR A 36 -0.48 13.33 21.35
C THR A 36 -0.77 11.86 21.08
N MET A 37 -1.77 11.33 21.78
CA MET A 37 -2.28 9.99 21.51
C MET A 37 -3.02 9.96 20.19
N ALA A 38 -2.65 9.03 19.32
CA ALA A 38 -3.43 8.75 18.13
C ALA A 38 -4.81 8.20 18.54
N GLN A 39 -5.86 8.89 18.19
CA GLN A 39 -7.23 8.45 18.48
C GLN A 39 -7.50 7.12 17.78
N GLN A 40 -8.07 6.19 18.54
CA GLN A 40 -8.53 4.90 18.02
C GLN A 40 -10.00 4.71 18.43
N THR A 41 -10.78 4.23 17.48
CA THR A 41 -12.21 3.97 17.68
C THR A 41 -12.50 2.51 17.35
N LEU A 42 -13.31 1.86 18.15
CA LEU A 42 -13.80 0.54 17.84
C LEU A 42 -14.72 0.63 16.62
N ILE A 43 -14.52 -0.27 15.66
CA ILE A 43 -15.33 -0.39 14.45
C ILE A 43 -16.04 -1.73 14.49
N ASN A 44 -17.34 -1.74 14.20
CA ASN A 44 -18.20 -2.91 14.28
C ASN A 44 -18.72 -3.35 12.91
N SER A 45 -18.61 -2.52 11.87
CA SER A 45 -19.09 -2.82 10.52
C SER A 45 -18.19 -2.27 9.41
N PHE A 46 -18.38 -2.73 8.19
CA PHE A 46 -17.69 -2.20 7.02
C PHE A 46 -18.17 -0.79 6.65
N GLU A 47 -19.45 -0.51 6.83
CA GLU A 47 -20.06 0.79 6.56
C GLU A 47 -19.39 1.89 7.41
N GLU A 48 -19.08 1.62 8.68
CA GLU A 48 -18.33 2.55 9.54
C GLU A 48 -16.90 2.82 9.00
N ILE A 49 -16.28 1.85 8.33
CA ILE A 49 -14.97 2.05 7.69
C ILE A 49 -15.10 3.00 6.50
N GLU A 50 -16.12 2.80 5.66
CA GLU A 50 -16.37 3.62 4.47
C GLU A 50 -16.67 5.07 4.86
N GLU A 51 -17.56 5.29 5.85
CA GLU A 51 -17.86 6.63 6.37
C GLU A 51 -16.59 7.34 6.88
N ARG A 52 -15.76 6.64 7.64
CA ARG A 52 -14.51 7.21 8.15
C ARG A 52 -13.47 7.45 7.06
N LEU A 53 -13.46 6.63 6.01
CA LEU A 53 -12.58 6.84 4.87
C LEU A 53 -12.96 8.10 4.10
N ILE A 54 -14.27 8.39 3.96
CA ILE A 54 -14.76 9.66 3.39
C ILE A 54 -14.23 10.84 4.20
N VAL A 55 -14.39 10.80 5.53
CA VAL A 55 -13.87 11.87 6.43
C VAL A 55 -12.34 12.00 6.35
N ALA A 56 -11.63 10.88 6.22
CA ALA A 56 -10.17 10.89 6.07
C ALA A 56 -9.75 11.60 4.76
N ASN A 57 -10.45 11.30 3.67
CA ASN A 57 -10.23 11.95 2.38
C ASN A 57 -10.52 13.47 2.42
N GLU A 58 -11.63 13.87 3.02
CA GLU A 58 -11.98 15.29 3.20
C GLU A 58 -10.92 16.07 3.99
N LYS A 59 -10.26 15.39 4.94
CA LYS A 59 -9.15 15.95 5.73
C LYS A 59 -7.79 15.87 5.03
N GLY A 60 -7.72 15.32 3.81
CA GLY A 60 -6.47 15.11 3.08
C GLY A 60 -5.54 14.05 3.70
N TRP A 61 -6.09 13.10 4.47
CA TRP A 61 -5.31 12.00 5.01
C TRP A 61 -5.09 10.92 3.96
N GLU A 62 -3.96 10.23 4.06
CA GLU A 62 -3.61 9.14 3.13
C GLU A 62 -4.59 7.94 3.18
N GLY A 63 -5.31 7.80 4.28
CA GLY A 63 -6.28 6.74 4.52
C GLY A 63 -6.37 6.38 6.01
N LEU A 64 -6.83 5.16 6.28
CA LEU A 64 -7.06 4.65 7.63
C LEU A 64 -6.14 3.47 7.95
N MET A 65 -5.80 3.33 9.25
CA MET A 65 -5.11 2.16 9.78
C MET A 65 -6.05 1.35 10.66
N ILE A 66 -6.38 0.13 10.26
CA ILE A 66 -7.22 -0.78 11.05
C ILE A 66 -6.32 -1.78 11.77
N ARG A 67 -6.56 -1.94 13.06
CA ARG A 67 -5.81 -2.85 13.92
C ARG A 67 -6.72 -3.84 14.61
N LYS A 68 -6.34 -5.10 14.60
CA LYS A 68 -6.99 -6.13 15.41
C LYS A 68 -6.55 -5.99 16.87
N ASN A 69 -7.48 -6.18 17.81
CA ASN A 69 -7.15 -6.24 19.23
C ASN A 69 -6.47 -7.57 19.55
N THR A 70 -5.19 -7.66 19.34
CA THR A 70 -4.37 -8.86 19.54
C THR A 70 -2.98 -8.47 20.06
N THR A 71 -2.14 -9.46 20.34
CA THR A 71 -0.77 -9.27 20.78
C THR A 71 0.09 -8.63 19.68
N TYR A 72 1.18 -8.00 20.08
CA TYR A 72 2.10 -7.37 19.15
C TYR A 72 2.84 -8.39 18.28
N LYS A 73 2.94 -8.10 16.99
CA LYS A 73 3.76 -8.84 16.04
C LYS A 73 4.76 -7.89 15.38
N GLY A 74 6.05 -8.10 15.60
CA GLY A 74 7.15 -7.30 15.04
C GLY A 74 7.41 -7.52 13.56
N LYS A 75 6.40 -7.96 12.80
CA LYS A 75 6.48 -8.27 11.36
C LYS A 75 5.18 -7.90 10.65
N ARG A 76 5.18 -7.89 9.33
CA ARG A 76 3.95 -7.72 8.53
C ARG A 76 2.92 -8.80 8.92
N SER A 77 1.70 -8.39 9.13
CA SER A 77 0.62 -9.24 9.62
C SER A 77 -0.73 -8.69 9.16
N PRO A 78 -1.73 -9.53 8.87
CA PRO A 78 -3.10 -9.11 8.60
C PRO A 78 -3.81 -8.48 9.81
N ASP A 79 -3.18 -8.46 10.98
CA ASP A 79 -3.71 -7.78 12.18
C ASP A 79 -3.55 -6.25 12.13
N LEU A 80 -2.82 -5.73 11.13
CA LEU A 80 -2.66 -4.31 10.85
C LEU A 80 -2.85 -4.09 9.35
N LEU A 81 -3.95 -3.44 8.99
CA LEU A 81 -4.31 -3.15 7.60
C LEU A 81 -4.31 -1.64 7.36
N LYS A 82 -3.80 -1.22 6.21
CA LYS A 82 -3.93 0.14 5.71
C LYS A 82 -5.02 0.16 4.64
N ILE A 83 -6.01 1.02 4.83
CA ILE A 83 -7.11 1.23 3.90
C ILE A 83 -6.96 2.60 3.28
N LYS A 84 -6.98 2.63 1.95
CA LYS A 84 -6.89 3.84 1.14
C LYS A 84 -8.00 3.84 0.11
N THR A 85 -8.41 5.02 -0.32
CA THR A 85 -9.25 5.14 -1.52
C THR A 85 -8.40 4.80 -2.73
N MET A 86 -8.96 3.97 -3.61
CA MET A 86 -8.33 3.61 -4.88
C MET A 86 -9.10 4.27 -6.01
N TYR A 87 -8.37 4.73 -7.00
CA TYR A 87 -8.90 5.35 -8.22
C TYR A 87 -8.48 4.48 -9.40
N ASP A 88 -9.32 4.46 -10.43
CA ASP A 88 -9.04 3.76 -11.68
C ASP A 88 -9.01 4.78 -12.81
N ALA A 89 -8.07 4.63 -13.74
CA ALA A 89 -8.04 5.41 -14.97
C ALA A 89 -7.51 4.57 -16.13
N GLU A 90 -7.95 4.90 -17.35
CA GLU A 90 -7.52 4.23 -18.57
C GLU A 90 -6.37 4.98 -19.22
N TYR A 91 -5.33 4.24 -19.60
CA TYR A 91 -4.14 4.79 -20.24
C TYR A 91 -3.72 3.96 -21.44
N THR A 92 -3.22 4.65 -22.45
CA THR A 92 -2.62 3.99 -23.61
C THR A 92 -1.18 3.59 -23.31
N VAL A 93 -0.85 2.34 -23.56
CA VAL A 93 0.52 1.84 -23.45
C VAL A 93 1.36 2.39 -24.61
N ILE A 94 2.45 3.07 -24.29
CA ILE A 94 3.36 3.66 -25.27
C ILE A 94 4.60 2.78 -25.55
N SER A 95 5.03 1.99 -24.55
CA SER A 95 6.16 1.09 -24.72
C SER A 95 6.15 -0.05 -23.71
N THR A 96 7.00 -1.04 -23.93
CA THR A 96 7.23 -2.18 -23.03
C THR A 96 8.70 -2.27 -22.64
N THR A 97 8.97 -2.74 -21.44
CA THR A 97 10.33 -3.06 -20.97
C THR A 97 10.36 -4.51 -20.52
N ASN A 98 11.34 -5.26 -21.00
CA ASN A 98 11.55 -6.66 -20.65
C ASN A 98 12.72 -6.81 -19.69
N ALA A 99 12.72 -7.86 -18.88
CA ALA A 99 13.85 -8.24 -18.03
C ALA A 99 13.75 -9.71 -17.62
N VAL A 100 14.89 -10.27 -17.26
CA VAL A 100 14.96 -11.55 -16.58
C VAL A 100 14.23 -11.47 -15.24
N GLN A 101 13.29 -12.36 -14.99
CA GLN A 101 12.55 -12.47 -13.73
C GLN A 101 12.65 -13.89 -13.19
N ARG A 102 12.68 -14.02 -11.87
CA ARG A 102 12.65 -15.30 -11.18
C ARG A 102 11.23 -15.76 -11.02
N VAL A 103 10.95 -16.96 -11.47
CA VAL A 103 9.63 -17.58 -11.39
C VAL A 103 9.74 -19.00 -10.86
N ILE A 104 8.70 -19.45 -10.18
CA ILE A 104 8.62 -20.82 -9.69
C ILE A 104 7.78 -21.62 -10.69
N VAL A 105 8.42 -22.65 -11.30
CA VAL A 105 7.77 -23.60 -12.19
C VAL A 105 7.98 -24.99 -11.60
N GLU A 106 6.89 -25.72 -11.35
CA GLU A 106 6.93 -27.07 -10.75
C GLU A 106 7.79 -27.16 -9.47
N GLY A 107 7.73 -26.11 -8.64
CA GLY A 107 8.47 -26.05 -7.37
C GLY A 107 9.97 -25.71 -7.50
N LYS A 108 10.46 -25.43 -8.71
CA LYS A 108 11.83 -25.00 -8.97
C LYS A 108 11.86 -23.52 -9.36
N GLU A 109 12.82 -22.80 -8.80
CA GLU A 109 13.09 -21.41 -9.21
C GLU A 109 13.88 -21.43 -10.51
N ILE A 110 13.37 -20.74 -11.54
CA ILE A 110 14.02 -20.54 -12.82
C ILE A 110 14.08 -19.06 -13.16
N GLU A 111 15.05 -18.67 -13.98
CA GLU A 111 15.15 -17.33 -14.54
C GLU A 111 14.60 -17.35 -15.97
N GLU A 112 13.72 -16.40 -16.29
CA GLU A 112 13.06 -16.32 -17.58
C GLU A 112 12.91 -14.85 -18.01
N ASP A 113 13.20 -14.56 -19.29
CA ASP A 113 12.93 -13.27 -19.90
C ASP A 113 11.44 -13.09 -20.12
N MET A 114 10.88 -12.01 -19.57
CA MET A 114 9.47 -11.66 -19.74
C MET A 114 9.21 -10.16 -19.60
N LEU A 115 7.99 -9.74 -19.91
CA LEU A 115 7.57 -8.37 -19.70
C LEU A 115 7.78 -7.97 -18.22
N LYS A 116 8.58 -6.93 -17.98
CA LYS A 116 8.79 -6.36 -16.65
C LYS A 116 7.73 -5.30 -16.35
N LYS A 117 7.53 -4.37 -17.28
CA LYS A 117 6.64 -3.22 -17.13
C LYS A 117 6.20 -2.70 -18.48
N VAL A 118 5.10 -1.98 -18.49
CA VAL A 118 4.70 -1.11 -19.59
C VAL A 118 4.91 0.35 -19.17
N THR A 119 5.06 1.23 -20.15
CA THR A 119 5.11 2.68 -19.92
C THR A 119 3.86 3.31 -20.50
N ILE A 120 3.24 4.19 -19.74
CA ILE A 120 2.08 4.99 -20.12
C ILE A 120 2.42 6.47 -20.06
N GLU A 121 1.55 7.32 -20.61
CA GLU A 121 1.65 8.78 -20.46
C GLU A 121 0.58 9.26 -19.49
N HIS A 122 0.96 10.07 -18.52
CA HIS A 122 0.06 10.73 -17.59
C HIS A 122 0.47 12.20 -17.41
N LYS A 123 -0.42 13.12 -17.79
CA LYS A 123 -0.21 14.58 -17.64
C LYS A 123 1.14 15.06 -18.19
N GLY A 124 1.54 14.55 -19.37
CA GLY A 124 2.78 14.91 -20.04
C GLY A 124 4.05 14.23 -19.49
N ASN A 125 3.90 13.30 -18.52
CA ASN A 125 4.99 12.49 -17.98
C ASN A 125 4.83 11.04 -18.37
N THR A 126 5.94 10.31 -18.41
CA THR A 126 5.91 8.86 -18.59
C THR A 126 5.90 8.17 -17.24
N VAL A 127 5.01 7.21 -17.06
CA VAL A 127 4.84 6.41 -15.85
C VAL A 127 5.00 4.94 -16.19
N ASP A 128 5.73 4.23 -15.35
CA ASP A 128 5.98 2.80 -15.50
C ASP A 128 5.01 1.98 -14.66
N VAL A 129 4.27 1.08 -15.32
CA VAL A 129 3.32 0.17 -14.68
C VAL A 129 3.85 -1.25 -14.75
N GLY A 130 4.29 -1.78 -13.62
CA GLY A 130 4.94 -3.10 -13.55
C GLY A 130 4.14 -4.16 -12.80
N SER A 131 3.12 -3.79 -12.04
CA SER A 131 2.24 -4.70 -11.29
C SER A 131 1.00 -5.07 -12.09
N GLY A 132 0.23 -6.07 -11.62
CA GLY A 132 -1.05 -6.48 -12.19
C GLY A 132 -0.97 -7.50 -13.33
N PHE A 133 0.16 -7.67 -13.99
CA PHE A 133 0.33 -8.68 -15.02
C PHE A 133 0.58 -10.07 -14.41
N SER A 134 -0.23 -11.05 -14.77
CA SER A 134 0.02 -12.45 -14.46
C SER A 134 1.27 -12.95 -15.21
N GLN A 135 1.90 -14.02 -14.72
CA GLN A 135 3.05 -14.64 -15.41
C GLN A 135 2.71 -15.04 -16.86
N LYS A 136 1.48 -15.52 -17.08
CA LYS A 136 1.02 -15.86 -18.44
C LYS A 136 0.98 -14.65 -19.36
N GLN A 137 0.44 -13.51 -18.88
CA GLN A 137 0.42 -12.26 -19.64
C GLN A 137 1.82 -11.71 -19.87
N ARG A 138 2.72 -11.80 -18.87
CA ARG A 138 4.11 -11.35 -19.02
C ARG A 138 4.85 -12.12 -20.11
N ARG A 139 4.68 -13.45 -20.19
CA ARG A 139 5.24 -14.28 -21.27
C ARG A 139 4.63 -13.92 -22.62
N TYR A 140 3.31 -13.78 -22.67
CA TYR A 140 2.59 -13.47 -23.90
C TYR A 140 3.01 -12.12 -24.48
N TYR A 141 3.01 -11.06 -23.71
CA TYR A 141 3.39 -9.73 -24.19
C TYR A 141 4.91 -9.56 -24.38
N PHE A 142 5.74 -10.38 -23.78
CA PHE A 142 7.15 -10.46 -24.13
C PHE A 142 7.35 -10.95 -25.57
N GLN A 143 6.60 -11.97 -25.96
CA GLN A 143 6.65 -12.52 -27.32
C GLN A 143 5.89 -11.67 -28.34
N ASN A 144 4.85 -10.97 -27.90
CA ASN A 144 3.91 -10.22 -28.72
C ASN A 144 3.72 -8.78 -28.23
N PRO A 145 4.77 -7.93 -28.21
CA PRO A 145 4.69 -6.59 -27.62
C PRO A 145 3.68 -5.69 -28.35
N ASN A 146 3.47 -5.87 -29.64
CA ASN A 146 2.50 -5.10 -30.44
C ASN A 146 1.04 -5.37 -30.06
N GLU A 147 0.78 -6.43 -29.31
CA GLU A 147 -0.57 -6.74 -28.82
C GLU A 147 -0.98 -5.87 -27.63
N ILE A 148 -0.01 -5.23 -26.94
CA ILE A 148 -0.28 -4.32 -25.83
C ILE A 148 0.09 -2.86 -26.15
N ILE A 149 1.12 -2.60 -26.94
CA ILE A 149 1.51 -1.25 -27.35
C ILE A 149 0.36 -0.62 -28.16
N GLY A 150 -0.04 0.61 -27.80
CA GLY A 150 -1.17 1.32 -28.40
C GLY A 150 -2.54 0.88 -27.88
N LYS A 151 -2.62 -0.12 -26.97
CA LYS A 151 -3.87 -0.51 -26.33
C LYS A 151 -4.10 0.26 -25.04
N GLN A 152 -5.36 0.38 -24.64
CA GLN A 152 -5.74 0.93 -23.36
C GLN A 152 -5.67 -0.14 -22.28
N ILE A 153 -5.14 0.25 -21.13
CA ILE A 153 -5.15 -0.54 -19.89
C ILE A 153 -5.79 0.27 -18.77
N CYS A 154 -6.53 -0.38 -17.89
CA CYS A 154 -7.02 0.22 -16.66
C CYS A 154 -5.93 0.14 -15.62
N VAL A 155 -5.54 1.28 -15.05
CA VAL A 155 -4.52 1.39 -14.01
C VAL A 155 -5.19 1.83 -12.72
N GLN A 156 -4.98 1.06 -11.66
CA GLN A 156 -5.46 1.39 -10.33
C GLN A 156 -4.35 2.08 -9.52
N PHE A 157 -4.67 3.20 -8.90
CA PHE A 157 -3.73 3.97 -8.09
C PHE A 157 -4.43 4.61 -6.89
N PHE A 158 -3.67 5.07 -5.90
CA PHE A 158 -4.25 5.69 -4.70
C PHE A 158 -3.89 7.16 -4.54
N GLU A 159 -2.83 7.64 -5.17
CA GLU A 159 -2.42 9.05 -5.16
C GLU A 159 -1.49 9.35 -6.32
N GLU A 160 -1.43 10.62 -6.68
CA GLU A 160 -0.41 11.16 -7.57
C GLU A 160 0.78 11.65 -6.73
N SER A 161 1.99 11.20 -7.03
CA SER A 161 3.21 11.71 -6.40
C SER A 161 3.85 12.79 -7.26
N GLN A 162 4.53 13.73 -6.60
CA GLN A 162 5.30 14.76 -7.27
C GLN A 162 6.80 14.54 -7.01
N ASN A 163 7.62 14.70 -8.04
CA ASN A 163 9.07 14.76 -7.83
C ASN A 163 9.49 16.16 -7.33
N MET A 164 10.78 16.32 -6.97
CA MET A 164 11.32 17.60 -6.51
C MET A 164 11.25 18.73 -7.57
N ALA A 165 11.02 18.40 -8.82
CA ALA A 165 10.80 19.35 -9.93
C ALA A 165 9.30 19.67 -10.16
N GLY A 166 8.38 19.13 -9.33
CA GLY A 166 6.94 19.35 -9.45
C GLY A 166 6.26 18.49 -10.50
N ALA A 167 6.96 17.55 -11.14
CA ALA A 167 6.31 16.59 -12.04
C ALA A 167 5.46 15.59 -11.27
N ILE A 168 4.24 15.37 -11.74
CA ILE A 168 3.27 14.48 -11.11
C ILE A 168 3.51 13.06 -11.61
N TYR A 169 3.60 12.10 -10.68
CA TYR A 169 3.67 10.67 -10.97
C TYR A 169 2.56 9.92 -10.25
N GLU A 170 1.96 8.96 -10.92
CA GLU A 170 1.08 8.02 -10.25
C GLU A 170 1.88 6.94 -9.54
N THR A 171 1.55 6.69 -8.27
CA THR A 171 2.10 5.57 -7.54
C THR A 171 1.18 4.38 -7.72
N THR A 172 1.43 3.58 -8.76
CA THR A 172 0.61 2.42 -9.09
C THR A 172 0.87 1.26 -8.13
N ARG A 173 -0.20 0.67 -7.63
CA ARG A 173 -0.22 -0.68 -7.09
C ARG A 173 -1.37 -1.40 -7.76
N ASP A 174 -1.01 -2.45 -8.49
CA ASP A 174 -1.90 -3.45 -9.09
C ASP A 174 -2.74 -3.00 -10.31
N ILE A 175 -2.64 -3.79 -11.35
CA ILE A 175 -3.52 -3.82 -12.53
C ILE A 175 -4.51 -4.96 -12.32
#